data_d1b931e719e9a881f754bf3886277529
#
_entry.id   d1b931e719e9a881f754bf3886277529
#
_cell.length_a   1.000
_cell.length_b   1.000
_cell.length_c   1.000
_cell.angle_alpha   90.00
_cell.angle_beta   90.00
_cell.angle_gamma   90.00
#
_symmetry.space_group_name_H-M   'P 1'
#
loop_
_entity.id
_entity.type
_entity.pdbx_description
1 polymer ?
#
loop_
_entity_poly.entity_id
_entity_poly.type
_entity_poly.pdbx_seq_one_letter_code
_entity_poly.pdbx_strand_id
1 'polypeptide(L)'
;MTRDELDTFCQSLKATTNVIQWGNATVWKVGGKIFAICSHWGKGDHQKIGFKCSDASYMMLIEREGIVPGPYLARAKWVQLENDQAMSDEDTKAYITQAHSIIAAKLTKAKQRELGLI
;
A
#
# COMPACT_ATOMS: atom_id res chain seq x y z
N MET A 1 8.83 3.57 -9.00
CA MET A 1 7.78 2.62 -9.46
C MET A 1 6.60 3.40 -9.99
N THR A 2 6.17 3.09 -11.20
CA THR A 2 5.00 3.72 -11.81
C THR A 2 3.71 3.08 -11.30
N ARG A 3 2.58 3.73 -11.61
CA ARG A 3 1.25 3.18 -11.31
C ARG A 3 1.04 1.81 -11.97
N ASP A 4 1.43 1.68 -13.23
CA ASP A 4 1.28 0.41 -13.95
C ASP A 4 2.15 -0.68 -13.35
N GLU A 5 3.36 -0.35 -12.91
CA GLU A 5 4.24 -1.30 -12.23
C GLU A 5 3.66 -1.72 -10.88
N LEU A 6 3.06 -0.79 -10.13
CA LEU A 6 2.36 -1.11 -8.90
C LEU A 6 1.20 -2.07 -9.16
N ASP A 7 0.41 -1.79 -10.18
CA ASP A 7 -0.75 -2.62 -10.53
C ASP A 7 -0.31 -4.04 -10.89
N THR A 8 0.73 -4.17 -11.70
CA THR A 8 1.28 -5.47 -12.07
C THR A 8 1.77 -6.24 -10.84
N PHE A 9 2.49 -5.55 -9.96
CA PHE A 9 3.02 -6.19 -8.75
C PHE A 9 1.91 -6.63 -7.79
N CYS A 10 0.96 -5.73 -7.50
CA CYS A 10 -0.13 -6.04 -6.57
C CYS A 10 -1.02 -7.17 -7.10
N GLN A 11 -1.23 -7.22 -8.41
CA GLN A 11 -2.00 -8.29 -9.03
C GLN A 11 -1.33 -9.65 -8.83
N SER A 12 -0.01 -9.70 -8.71
CA SER A 12 0.73 -10.93 -8.47
C SER A 12 0.60 -11.46 -7.05
N LEU A 13 0.17 -10.62 -6.12
CA LEU A 13 -0.02 -11.03 -4.72
C LEU A 13 -1.33 -11.79 -4.57
N LYS A 14 -1.36 -12.71 -3.60
CA LYS A 14 -2.47 -13.65 -3.47
C LYS A 14 -3.78 -12.99 -3.04
N ALA A 15 -4.87 -13.35 -3.69
CA ALA A 15 -6.23 -12.96 -3.33
C ALA A 15 -6.45 -11.45 -3.35
N THR A 16 -5.83 -10.75 -4.31
CA THR A 16 -5.97 -9.30 -4.42
C THR A 16 -7.06 -8.91 -5.41
N THR A 17 -7.67 -7.78 -5.14
CA THR A 17 -8.62 -7.12 -6.04
C THR A 17 -8.27 -5.65 -6.15
N ASN A 18 -8.67 -5.04 -7.26
CA ASN A 18 -8.41 -3.63 -7.53
C ASN A 18 -9.73 -2.89 -7.76
N VAL A 19 -9.78 -1.65 -7.29
CA VAL A 19 -10.89 -0.76 -7.60
C VAL A 19 -10.34 0.64 -7.86
N ILE A 20 -10.94 1.35 -8.81
CA ILE A 20 -10.62 2.75 -9.09
C ILE A 20 -11.69 3.58 -8.39
N GLN A 21 -11.25 4.44 -7.47
CA GLN A 21 -12.18 5.30 -6.70
C GLN A 21 -11.45 6.55 -6.22
N TRP A 22 -12.16 7.42 -5.52
CA TRP A 22 -11.61 8.65 -4.93
C TRP A 22 -10.83 9.51 -5.91
N GLY A 23 -11.45 9.85 -7.04
CA GLY A 23 -10.80 10.70 -8.04
C GLY A 23 -9.70 10.00 -8.81
N ASN A 24 -9.96 8.79 -9.25
CA ASN A 24 -9.05 8.01 -10.09
C ASN A 24 -7.87 7.37 -9.33
N ALA A 25 -7.94 7.21 -8.02
CA ALA A 25 -6.95 6.44 -7.29
C ALA A 25 -7.11 4.95 -7.63
N THR A 26 -5.99 4.25 -7.80
CA THR A 26 -6.02 2.78 -7.87
C THR A 26 -5.86 2.25 -6.46
N VAL A 27 -6.80 1.42 -6.03
CA VAL A 27 -6.90 0.93 -4.65
C VAL A 27 -6.83 -0.59 -4.66
N TRP A 28 -5.79 -1.13 -4.04
CA TRP A 28 -5.56 -2.57 -3.96
C TRP A 28 -6.01 -3.13 -2.63
N LYS A 29 -6.77 -4.21 -2.68
CA LYS A 29 -7.40 -4.84 -1.52
C LYS A 29 -7.06 -6.33 -1.44
N VAL A 30 -7.06 -6.84 -0.22
CA VAL A 30 -7.06 -8.27 0.07
C VAL A 30 -8.23 -8.56 1.00
N GLY A 31 -9.12 -9.46 0.61
CA GLY A 31 -10.32 -9.77 1.39
C GLY A 31 -11.22 -8.55 1.65
N GLY A 32 -11.24 -7.60 0.72
CA GLY A 32 -12.04 -6.38 0.85
C GLY A 32 -11.39 -5.27 1.66
N LYS A 33 -10.19 -5.48 2.21
CA LYS A 33 -9.46 -4.48 3.00
C LYS A 33 -8.28 -3.92 2.21
N ILE A 34 -8.09 -2.60 2.27
CA ILE A 34 -7.08 -1.89 1.49
C ILE A 34 -5.69 -2.12 2.06
N PHE A 35 -4.69 -2.37 1.20
CA PHE A 35 -3.29 -2.47 1.63
C PHE A 35 -2.33 -1.56 0.85
N ALA A 36 -2.69 -1.13 -0.37
CA ALA A 36 -1.85 -0.23 -1.18
C ALA A 36 -2.73 0.66 -2.06
N ILE A 37 -2.26 1.88 -2.29
CA ILE A 37 -2.99 2.88 -3.08
C ILE A 37 -1.99 3.63 -3.95
N CYS A 38 -2.39 3.98 -5.18
CA CYS A 38 -1.69 4.99 -5.96
C CYS A 38 -2.66 6.11 -6.28
N SER A 39 -2.29 7.35 -5.93
CA SER A 39 -3.18 8.49 -6.01
C SER A 39 -2.43 9.80 -6.27
N HIS A 40 -3.18 10.87 -6.44
CA HIS A 40 -2.63 12.23 -6.52
C HIS A 40 -2.63 12.94 -5.15
N TRP A 41 -2.93 12.26 -4.07
CA TRP A 41 -3.06 12.88 -2.76
C TRP A 41 -1.77 13.51 -2.29
N GLY A 42 -1.89 14.59 -1.54
CA GLY A 42 -0.73 15.32 -1.02
C GLY A 42 -0.23 16.37 -2.01
N LYS A 43 1.05 16.72 -1.91
CA LYS A 43 1.67 17.77 -2.72
C LYS A 43 1.88 17.32 -4.17
N GLY A 44 1.55 18.22 -5.10
CA GLY A 44 1.80 18.01 -6.53
C GLY A 44 0.73 17.13 -7.18
N ASP A 45 0.74 17.13 -8.51
CA ASP A 45 -0.27 16.42 -9.30
C ASP A 45 0.17 15.04 -9.77
N HIS A 46 1.41 14.63 -9.43
CA HIS A 46 1.92 13.36 -9.88
C HIS A 46 1.36 12.20 -9.05
N GLN A 47 1.45 11.00 -9.61
CA GLN A 47 1.03 9.79 -8.93
C GLN A 47 1.99 9.46 -7.78
N LYS A 48 1.42 9.07 -6.64
CA LYS A 48 2.19 8.73 -5.43
C LYS A 48 1.69 7.40 -4.89
N ILE A 49 2.61 6.59 -4.41
CA ILE A 49 2.31 5.27 -3.86
C ILE A 49 2.23 5.36 -2.34
N GLY A 50 1.15 4.82 -1.78
CA GLY A 50 0.96 4.69 -0.33
C GLY A 50 0.68 3.25 0.04
N PHE A 51 1.08 2.86 1.25
CA PHE A 51 0.87 1.49 1.73
C PHE A 51 0.81 1.44 3.25
N LYS A 52 0.19 0.37 3.74
CA LYS A 52 0.08 0.08 5.17
C LYS A 52 1.43 -0.39 5.71
N CYS A 53 1.80 0.10 6.89
CA CYS A 53 3.02 -0.32 7.58
C CYS A 53 2.72 -0.93 8.95
N SER A 54 3.70 -1.64 9.51
CA SER A 54 3.73 -1.91 10.94
C SER A 54 4.02 -0.62 11.69
N ASP A 55 3.73 -0.59 13.00
CA ASP A 55 4.01 0.59 13.82
C ASP A 55 5.50 0.94 13.77
N ALA A 56 6.38 -0.06 13.89
CA ALA A 56 7.83 0.16 13.85
C ALA A 56 8.30 0.71 12.51
N SER A 57 7.83 0.13 11.40
CA SER A 57 8.19 0.61 10.06
C SER A 57 7.69 2.02 9.81
N TYR A 58 6.46 2.33 10.25
CA TYR A 58 5.89 3.66 10.13
C TYR A 58 6.79 4.70 10.81
N MET A 59 7.14 4.47 12.07
CA MET A 59 7.97 5.39 12.84
C MET A 59 9.34 5.63 12.19
N MET A 60 9.92 4.60 11.63
CA MET A 60 11.21 4.68 10.96
C MET A 60 11.11 5.39 9.60
N LEU A 61 10.12 5.04 8.81
CA LEU A 61 10.00 5.53 7.43
C LEU A 61 9.63 7.01 7.36
N ILE A 62 8.78 7.51 8.24
CA ILE A 62 8.37 8.93 8.19
C ILE A 62 9.51 9.90 8.53
N GLU A 63 10.63 9.40 9.05
CA GLU A 63 11.82 10.23 9.28
C GLU A 63 12.69 10.33 8.03
N ARG A 64 12.42 9.52 7.00
CA ARG A 64 13.20 9.55 5.76
C ARG A 64 12.68 10.63 4.83
N GLU A 65 13.60 11.30 4.13
CA GLU A 65 13.24 12.29 3.12
C GLU A 65 12.38 11.67 2.04
N GLY A 66 11.31 12.36 1.66
CA GLY A 66 10.40 11.91 0.60
C GLY A 66 9.35 10.90 1.05
N ILE A 67 9.30 10.56 2.34
CA ILE A 67 8.28 9.66 2.88
C ILE A 67 7.49 10.40 3.95
N VAL A 68 6.19 10.46 3.79
CA VAL A 68 5.30 11.21 4.68
C VAL A 68 4.20 10.30 5.22
N PRO A 69 3.57 10.67 6.36
CA PRO A 69 2.35 9.99 6.80
C PRO A 69 1.32 9.98 5.69
N GLY A 70 0.65 8.86 5.48
CA GLY A 70 -0.35 8.73 4.41
C GLY A 70 -1.51 9.70 4.61
N PRO A 71 -1.84 10.55 3.62
CA PRO A 71 -2.99 11.45 3.72
C PRO A 71 -4.25 10.64 4.06
N TYR A 72 -5.05 11.13 5.03
CA TYR A 72 -6.27 10.51 5.55
C TYR A 72 -6.05 9.17 6.28
N LEU A 73 -4.87 8.54 6.18
CA LEU A 73 -4.61 7.20 6.69
C LEU A 73 -3.44 7.13 7.68
N ALA A 74 -2.97 8.28 8.17
CA ALA A 74 -1.83 8.34 9.09
C ALA A 74 -2.08 7.58 10.40
N ARG A 75 -3.30 7.64 10.94
CA ARG A 75 -3.65 6.93 12.17
C ARG A 75 -3.56 5.43 12.03
N ALA A 76 -3.82 4.91 10.83
CA ALA A 76 -3.73 3.50 10.53
C ALA A 76 -2.30 3.09 10.14
N LYS A 77 -1.32 3.98 10.34
CA LYS A 77 0.10 3.72 10.06
C LYS A 77 0.37 3.45 8.58
N TRP A 78 -0.20 4.30 7.75
CA TRP A 78 0.12 4.34 6.32
C TRP A 78 1.18 5.39 6.06
N VAL A 79 2.04 5.12 5.08
CA VAL A 79 2.99 6.10 4.55
C VAL A 79 2.70 6.34 3.07
N GLN A 80 3.17 7.48 2.57
CA GLN A 80 3.11 7.81 1.16
C GLN A 80 4.49 8.23 0.69
N LEU A 81 4.90 7.68 -0.45
CA LEU A 81 6.14 8.07 -1.13
C LEU A 81 5.84 9.30 -1.98
N GLU A 82 6.55 10.39 -1.75
CA GLU A 82 6.29 11.64 -2.46
C GLU A 82 6.80 11.64 -3.89
N ASN A 83 7.79 10.78 -4.19
CA ASN A 83 8.39 10.66 -5.52
C ASN A 83 9.09 9.31 -5.67
N ASP A 84 9.57 9.03 -6.88
CA ASP A 84 10.21 7.76 -7.21
C ASP A 84 11.58 7.57 -6.55
N GLN A 85 12.21 8.64 -6.07
CA GLN A 85 13.52 8.56 -5.42
C GLN A 85 13.42 8.28 -3.92
N ALA A 86 12.22 8.37 -3.34
CA ALA A 86 12.04 8.18 -1.90
C ALA A 86 12.39 6.78 -1.43
N MET A 87 12.22 5.79 -2.31
CA MET A 87 12.48 4.39 -1.99
C MET A 87 12.77 3.63 -3.29
N SER A 88 13.68 2.66 -3.24
CA SER A 88 13.95 1.80 -4.40
C SER A 88 12.73 0.95 -4.74
N ASP A 89 12.63 0.49 -5.99
CA ASP A 89 11.54 -0.40 -6.42
C ASP A 89 11.57 -1.71 -5.63
N GLU A 90 12.76 -2.24 -5.38
CA GLU A 90 12.92 -3.47 -4.59
C GLU A 90 12.36 -3.31 -3.18
N ASP A 91 12.72 -2.22 -2.49
CA ASP A 91 12.23 -1.95 -1.14
C ASP A 91 10.72 -1.66 -1.15
N THR A 92 10.24 -0.93 -2.15
CA THR A 92 8.80 -0.64 -2.29
C THR A 92 8.01 -1.94 -2.40
N LYS A 93 8.46 -2.88 -3.23
CA LYS A 93 7.82 -4.19 -3.37
C LYS A 93 7.82 -4.97 -2.06
N ALA A 94 8.93 -4.92 -1.33
CA ALA A 94 9.04 -5.60 -0.02
C ALA A 94 8.04 -5.03 0.99
N TYR A 95 7.92 -3.71 1.05
CA TYR A 95 6.95 -3.06 1.95
C TYR A 95 5.51 -3.30 1.54
N ILE A 96 5.21 -3.33 0.25
CA ILE A 96 3.87 -3.64 -0.24
C ILE A 96 3.50 -5.10 0.10
N THR A 97 4.45 -6.02 -0.03
CA THR A 97 4.26 -7.41 0.38
C THR A 97 3.97 -7.50 1.88
N GLN A 98 4.70 -6.74 2.69
CA GLN A 98 4.45 -6.65 4.13
C GLN A 98 3.06 -6.07 4.41
N ALA A 99 2.67 -5.02 3.68
CA ALA A 99 1.34 -4.40 3.82
C ALA A 99 0.23 -5.42 3.54
N HIS A 100 0.37 -6.18 2.47
CA HIS A 100 -0.55 -7.27 2.13
C HIS A 100 -0.67 -8.26 3.29
N SER A 101 0.45 -8.71 3.85
CA SER A 101 0.47 -9.65 4.96
C SER A 101 -0.18 -9.09 6.22
N ILE A 102 0.11 -7.83 6.55
CA ILE A 102 -0.48 -7.17 7.74
C ILE A 102 -1.99 -7.10 7.61
N ILE A 103 -2.49 -6.70 6.46
CA ILE A 103 -3.94 -6.56 6.24
C ILE A 103 -4.61 -7.94 6.17
N ALA A 104 -3.99 -8.90 5.48
CA ALA A 104 -4.51 -10.26 5.40
C ALA A 104 -4.67 -10.90 6.78
N ALA A 105 -3.73 -10.64 7.69
CA ALA A 105 -3.77 -11.16 9.06
C ALA A 105 -4.94 -10.60 9.89
N LYS A 106 -5.53 -9.49 9.46
CA LYS A 106 -6.70 -8.90 10.14
C LYS A 106 -8.02 -9.55 9.74
N LEU A 107 -8.02 -10.36 8.69
CA LEU A 107 -9.21 -11.09 8.28
C LEU A 107 -9.48 -12.23 9.25
N THR A 108 -10.75 -12.67 9.32
CA THR A 108 -11.08 -13.85 10.12
C THR A 108 -10.34 -15.07 9.58
N LYS A 109 -10.12 -16.08 10.43
CA LYS A 109 -9.47 -17.33 9.99
C LYS A 109 -10.29 -18.00 8.89
N ALA A 110 -11.61 -17.97 8.98
CA ALA A 110 -12.48 -18.52 7.95
C ALA A 110 -12.26 -17.83 6.61
N LYS A 111 -12.17 -16.49 6.61
CA LYS A 111 -11.94 -15.71 5.40
C LYS A 111 -10.55 -15.98 4.82
N GLN A 112 -9.54 -16.08 5.67
CA GLN A 112 -8.18 -16.42 5.25
C GLN A 112 -8.13 -17.78 4.56
N ARG A 113 -8.84 -18.78 5.09
CA ARG A 113 -8.93 -20.12 4.47
C ARG A 113 -9.67 -20.06 3.14
N GLU A 114 -10.81 -19.36 3.11
CA GLU A 114 -11.60 -19.18 1.88
C GLU A 114 -10.77 -18.60 0.74
N LEU A 115 -9.90 -17.63 1.06
CA LEU A 115 -9.05 -16.96 0.09
C LEU A 115 -7.73 -17.69 -0.18
N GLY A 116 -7.49 -18.79 0.52
CA GLY A 116 -6.26 -19.55 0.35
C GLY A 116 -5.03 -18.88 0.94
N LEU A 117 -5.21 -17.97 1.91
CA LEU A 117 -4.12 -17.25 2.56
C LEU A 117 -3.46 -18.06 3.68
N ILE A 118 -4.17 -19.08 4.16
CA ILE A 118 -3.66 -20.04 5.13
C ILE A 118 -4.15 -21.44 4.80
#